data_3c1acecb550a8f57fe267b7bdf810563
#
_entry.id   3c1acecb550a8f57fe267b7bdf810563
#
_cell.length_a   1.000
_cell.length_b   1.000
_cell.length_c   1.000
_cell.angle_alpha   90.00
_cell.angle_beta   90.00
_cell.angle_gamma   90.00
#
_symmetry.space_group_name_H-M   'P 1'
#
loop_
_entity.id
_entity.type
_entity.pdbx_description
1 polymer ?
#
loop_
_entity_poly.entity_id
_entity_poly.type
_entity_poly.pdbx_seq_one_letter_code
_entity_poly.pdbx_strand_id
1 'polypeptide(L)'
;MAYFKFLQRKLTFILIFHLFFSVKSSLFSSDTCTELKDILFKSYSEVILYITRNIDTLKEKQQSCIDILVKNGKLEELDYYLNELAKKGVDYRENLSVSINTMKKALDEINNKHRFEKKEYQIVSPAFKWAQSLDDIFLEIKFAHRHDSPGCLEIKDMNVDIKNDSVKFEGYCVLGDVPIKIDFKIDTFKNLNVSECTHGASSVGIYQITLKKGEKSFWKKLLKDDTPIPTNMRVWFEMKEKYQEELK
;
A
#
# COMPACT_ATOMS: atom_id res chain seq x y z
N MET A 1 -59.89 -6.51 7.88
CA MET A 1 -59.37 -5.42 8.69
C MET A 1 -57.84 -5.24 8.72
N ALA A 2 -57.05 -6.24 8.39
CA ALA A 2 -55.56 -6.15 8.37
C ALA A 2 -54.97 -5.40 7.16
N TYR A 3 -55.62 -5.45 6.02
CA TYR A 3 -55.15 -4.84 4.76
C TYR A 3 -55.22 -3.30 4.75
N PHE A 4 -56.17 -2.72 5.48
CA PHE A 4 -56.34 -1.25 5.55
C PHE A 4 -55.30 -0.57 6.41
N LYS A 5 -54.79 -1.27 7.45
CA LYS A 5 -53.72 -0.72 8.34
C LYS A 5 -52.32 -0.73 7.66
N PHE A 6 -52.13 -1.63 6.68
CA PHE A 6 -50.86 -1.73 5.94
C PHE A 6 -50.73 -0.62 4.86
N LEU A 7 -51.82 -0.24 4.24
CA LEU A 7 -51.86 0.88 3.27
C LEU A 7 -51.65 2.23 3.96
N GLN A 8 -52.25 2.47 5.13
CA GLN A 8 -52.06 3.71 5.87
C GLN A 8 -50.62 3.90 6.36
N ARG A 9 -49.93 2.82 6.77
CA ARG A 9 -48.52 2.91 7.16
C ARG A 9 -47.58 3.22 5.98
N LYS A 10 -47.87 2.75 4.78
CA LYS A 10 -47.08 3.11 3.58
C LYS A 10 -47.32 4.55 3.14
N LEU A 11 -48.53 5.06 3.22
CA LEU A 11 -48.83 6.45 2.87
C LEU A 11 -48.20 7.44 3.85
N THR A 12 -48.21 7.14 5.16
CA THR A 12 -47.52 7.99 6.17
C THR A 12 -46.00 7.98 6.00
N PHE A 13 -45.39 6.85 5.61
CA PHE A 13 -43.95 6.79 5.33
C PHE A 13 -43.54 7.57 4.09
N ILE A 14 -44.36 7.54 3.03
CA ILE A 14 -44.13 8.30 1.80
C ILE A 14 -44.31 9.81 2.03
N LEU A 15 -45.30 10.21 2.82
CA LEU A 15 -45.51 11.62 3.17
C LEU A 15 -44.41 12.16 4.08
N ILE A 16 -43.91 11.37 5.04
CA ILE A 16 -42.78 11.75 5.91
C ILE A 16 -41.49 11.83 5.08
N PHE A 17 -41.27 10.92 4.12
CA PHE A 17 -40.10 10.95 3.23
C PHE A 17 -40.12 12.17 2.30
N HIS A 18 -41.29 12.55 1.75
CA HIS A 18 -41.44 13.77 0.95
C HIS A 18 -41.29 15.05 1.78
N LEU A 19 -41.77 15.07 3.03
CA LEU A 19 -41.57 16.23 3.94
C LEU A 19 -40.10 16.35 4.36
N PHE A 20 -39.37 15.25 4.62
CA PHE A 20 -37.94 15.29 4.91
C PHE A 20 -37.09 15.68 3.69
N PHE A 21 -37.50 15.31 2.47
CA PHE A 21 -36.81 15.71 1.24
C PHE A 21 -37.09 17.15 0.87
N SER A 22 -38.31 17.66 1.16
CA SER A 22 -38.71 19.06 0.92
C SER A 22 -38.11 20.04 1.91
N VAL A 23 -37.88 19.59 3.19
CA VAL A 23 -37.22 20.41 4.22
C VAL A 23 -35.70 20.46 4.03
N LYS A 24 -35.07 19.44 3.42
CA LYS A 24 -33.64 19.49 3.05
C LYS A 24 -33.34 20.38 1.84
N SER A 25 -34.33 20.66 0.97
CA SER A 25 -34.15 21.55 -0.17
C SER A 25 -34.33 23.04 0.17
N SER A 26 -34.86 23.39 1.34
CA SER A 26 -35.05 24.78 1.75
C SER A 26 -33.97 25.32 2.73
N LEU A 27 -32.98 24.50 3.12
CA LEU A 27 -31.85 24.91 3.96
C LEU A 27 -30.53 24.98 3.17
N PHE A 28 -30.54 24.79 1.86
CA PHE A 28 -29.44 25.17 0.99
C PHE A 28 -29.63 26.65 0.64
N SER A 29 -29.07 27.51 1.47
CA SER A 29 -28.93 28.92 1.24
C SER A 29 -28.32 29.15 -0.15
N SER A 30 -28.84 30.15 -0.83
CA SER A 30 -28.43 30.64 -2.17
C SER A 30 -27.00 31.23 -2.20
N ASP A 31 -26.15 30.88 -1.28
CA ASP A 31 -24.78 31.40 -1.11
C ASP A 31 -23.73 30.70 -1.99
N THR A 32 -24.12 29.74 -2.81
CA THR A 32 -23.20 29.06 -3.70
C THR A 32 -23.06 29.80 -5.03
N CYS A 33 -21.81 29.97 -5.50
CA CYS A 33 -21.49 30.58 -6.79
C CYS A 33 -21.83 29.62 -7.96
N THR A 34 -23.09 29.14 -8.02
CA THR A 34 -23.53 28.06 -8.92
C THR A 34 -23.47 28.47 -10.37
N GLU A 35 -23.84 29.72 -10.67
CA GLU A 35 -23.86 30.25 -12.04
C GLU A 35 -22.46 30.31 -12.65
N LEU A 36 -21.43 30.62 -11.83
CA LEU A 36 -20.02 30.55 -12.28
C LEU A 36 -19.60 29.11 -12.59
N LYS A 37 -20.04 28.16 -11.78
CA LYS A 37 -19.75 26.73 -11.99
C LYS A 37 -20.25 26.23 -13.35
N ASP A 38 -21.41 26.66 -13.77
CA ASP A 38 -22.04 26.20 -15.01
C ASP A 38 -21.31 26.70 -16.26
N ILE A 39 -20.55 27.79 -16.15
CA ILE A 39 -19.77 28.35 -17.26
C ILE A 39 -18.28 28.04 -17.22
N LEU A 40 -17.75 27.40 -16.19
CA LEU A 40 -16.33 27.06 -16.10
C LEU A 40 -15.82 26.13 -17.23
N PHE A 41 -16.72 25.44 -17.91
CA PHE A 41 -16.40 24.56 -19.05
C PHE A 41 -16.42 25.29 -20.40
N LYS A 42 -16.76 26.57 -20.41
CA LYS A 42 -16.72 27.43 -21.60
C LYS A 42 -15.33 28.00 -21.83
N SER A 43 -15.17 28.79 -22.89
CA SER A 43 -13.89 29.44 -23.17
C SER A 43 -13.52 30.45 -22.08
N TYR A 44 -12.22 30.70 -21.93
CA TYR A 44 -11.68 31.70 -21.00
C TYR A 44 -12.41 33.07 -21.17
N SER A 45 -12.56 33.55 -22.42
CA SER A 45 -13.18 34.81 -22.72
C SER A 45 -14.66 34.91 -22.28
N GLU A 46 -15.39 33.80 -22.35
CA GLU A 46 -16.78 33.75 -21.87
C GLU A 46 -16.87 33.81 -20.35
N VAL A 47 -15.95 33.12 -19.65
CA VAL A 47 -15.88 33.18 -18.19
C VAL A 47 -15.50 34.57 -17.71
N ILE A 48 -14.50 35.20 -18.31
CA ILE A 48 -14.09 36.57 -18.00
C ILE A 48 -15.23 37.56 -18.24
N LEU A 49 -15.92 37.47 -19.38
CA LEU A 49 -17.05 38.31 -19.69
C LEU A 49 -18.19 38.18 -18.66
N TYR A 50 -18.44 36.96 -18.21
CA TYR A 50 -19.41 36.68 -17.15
C TYR A 50 -18.99 37.31 -15.82
N ILE A 51 -17.74 37.12 -15.38
CA ILE A 51 -17.21 37.71 -14.16
C ILE A 51 -17.34 39.23 -14.20
N THR A 52 -16.93 39.85 -15.31
CA THR A 52 -17.00 41.30 -15.49
C THR A 52 -18.42 41.84 -15.35
N ARG A 53 -19.41 41.18 -15.97
CA ARG A 53 -20.81 41.60 -15.95
C ARG A 53 -21.49 41.43 -14.60
N ASN A 54 -21.03 40.42 -13.81
CA ASN A 54 -21.71 40.02 -12.59
C ASN A 54 -20.87 40.28 -11.32
N ILE A 55 -19.79 41.05 -11.41
CA ILE A 55 -18.84 41.23 -10.30
C ILE A 55 -19.50 41.74 -9.02
N ASP A 56 -20.51 42.60 -9.13
CA ASP A 56 -21.22 43.15 -7.98
C ASP A 56 -22.07 42.11 -7.24
N THR A 57 -22.54 41.07 -7.92
CA THR A 57 -23.21 39.93 -7.30
C THR A 57 -22.21 38.92 -6.78
N LEU A 58 -21.14 38.66 -7.55
CA LEU A 58 -20.12 37.67 -7.20
C LEU A 58 -19.28 38.07 -5.99
N LYS A 59 -19.06 39.39 -5.75
CA LYS A 59 -18.32 39.86 -4.57
C LYS A 59 -18.99 39.51 -3.24
N GLU A 60 -20.33 39.39 -3.22
CA GLU A 60 -21.07 38.98 -2.01
C GLU A 60 -20.88 37.46 -1.71
N LYS A 61 -20.49 36.68 -2.71
CA LYS A 61 -20.29 35.24 -2.64
C LYS A 61 -18.83 34.85 -2.81
N GLN A 62 -17.88 35.72 -2.46
CA GLN A 62 -16.45 35.59 -2.79
C GLN A 62 -15.82 34.25 -2.37
N GLN A 63 -16.10 33.78 -1.16
CA GLN A 63 -15.54 32.49 -0.69
C GLN A 63 -15.96 31.34 -1.61
N SER A 64 -17.23 31.24 -1.93
CA SER A 64 -17.77 30.18 -2.78
C SER A 64 -17.23 30.26 -4.21
N CYS A 65 -17.07 31.46 -4.76
CA CYS A 65 -16.52 31.66 -6.10
C CYS A 65 -15.04 31.33 -6.17
N ILE A 66 -14.24 31.73 -5.16
CA ILE A 66 -12.83 31.37 -5.03
C ILE A 66 -12.69 29.85 -4.92
N ASP A 67 -13.48 29.19 -4.06
CA ASP A 67 -13.46 27.75 -3.89
C ASP A 67 -13.72 26.99 -5.19
N ILE A 68 -14.70 27.45 -5.97
CA ILE A 68 -15.06 26.84 -7.26
C ILE A 68 -13.91 26.99 -8.26
N LEU A 69 -13.31 28.17 -8.38
CA LEU A 69 -12.20 28.43 -9.30
C LEU A 69 -10.96 27.63 -8.92
N VAL A 70 -10.60 27.59 -7.62
CA VAL A 70 -9.46 26.82 -7.10
C VAL A 70 -9.68 25.33 -7.32
N LYS A 71 -10.84 24.79 -6.96
CA LYS A 71 -11.15 23.35 -7.09
C LYS A 71 -11.16 22.85 -8.53
N ASN A 72 -11.48 23.72 -9.48
CA ASN A 72 -11.50 23.38 -10.91
C ASN A 72 -10.20 23.75 -11.64
N GLY A 73 -9.16 24.21 -10.93
CA GLY A 73 -7.86 24.56 -11.52
C GLY A 73 -7.91 25.76 -12.46
N LYS A 74 -8.91 26.64 -12.32
CA LYS A 74 -9.13 27.81 -13.13
C LYS A 74 -8.34 29.01 -12.61
N LEU A 75 -7.00 28.91 -12.71
CA LEU A 75 -6.09 29.85 -12.05
C LEU A 75 -6.04 31.22 -12.75
N GLU A 76 -6.16 31.26 -14.07
CA GLU A 76 -6.18 32.52 -14.83
C GLU A 76 -7.49 33.28 -14.59
N GLU A 77 -8.62 32.59 -14.57
CA GLU A 77 -9.93 33.14 -14.24
C GLU A 77 -9.99 33.61 -12.78
N LEU A 78 -9.33 32.86 -11.88
CA LEU A 78 -9.19 33.24 -10.47
C LEU A 78 -8.42 34.55 -10.34
N ASP A 79 -7.23 34.64 -10.97
CA ASP A 79 -6.44 35.88 -10.94
C ASP A 79 -7.23 37.09 -11.43
N TYR A 80 -7.93 36.93 -12.55
CA TYR A 80 -8.81 37.98 -13.08
C TYR A 80 -9.90 38.35 -12.05
N TYR A 81 -10.59 37.39 -11.47
CA TYR A 81 -11.64 37.60 -10.47
C TYR A 81 -11.13 38.38 -9.26
N LEU A 82 -9.95 37.97 -8.72
CA LEU A 82 -9.32 38.64 -7.58
C LEU A 82 -8.95 40.10 -7.92
N ASN A 83 -8.47 40.37 -9.12
CA ASN A 83 -8.14 41.69 -9.57
C ASN A 83 -9.41 42.57 -9.67
N GLU A 84 -10.52 42.01 -10.14
CA GLU A 84 -11.82 42.74 -10.17
C GLU A 84 -12.37 43.02 -8.76
N LEU A 85 -12.22 42.07 -7.81
CA LEU A 85 -12.56 42.30 -6.41
C LEU A 85 -11.71 43.42 -5.79
N ALA A 86 -10.39 43.42 -6.05
CA ALA A 86 -9.49 44.48 -5.58
C ALA A 86 -9.90 45.85 -6.10
N LYS A 87 -10.30 45.99 -7.40
CA LYS A 87 -10.80 47.24 -7.96
C LYS A 87 -12.07 47.72 -7.27
N LYS A 88 -12.88 46.82 -6.74
CA LYS A 88 -14.08 47.11 -5.96
C LYS A 88 -13.79 47.35 -4.46
N GLY A 89 -12.53 47.33 -4.03
CA GLY A 89 -12.13 47.53 -2.63
C GLY A 89 -12.45 46.35 -1.70
N VAL A 90 -12.69 45.16 -2.26
CA VAL A 90 -13.00 43.96 -1.47
C VAL A 90 -11.73 43.27 -1.05
N ASP A 91 -11.54 42.97 0.24
CA ASP A 91 -10.43 42.17 0.75
C ASP A 91 -10.80 40.67 0.66
N TYR A 92 -10.08 39.96 -0.18
CA TYR A 92 -10.29 38.54 -0.46
C TYR A 92 -9.20 37.63 0.12
N ARG A 93 -8.18 38.21 0.79
CA ARG A 93 -6.96 37.47 1.20
C ARG A 93 -7.24 36.31 2.16
N GLU A 94 -8.14 36.52 3.11
CA GLU A 94 -8.55 35.48 4.04
C GLU A 94 -9.25 34.33 3.30
N ASN A 95 -10.22 34.65 2.46
CA ASN A 95 -11.00 33.69 1.68
C ASN A 95 -10.12 32.87 0.73
N LEU A 96 -9.17 33.51 0.07
CA LEU A 96 -8.18 32.83 -0.78
C LEU A 96 -7.30 31.89 0.03
N SER A 97 -6.82 32.33 1.21
CA SER A 97 -6.01 31.50 2.10
C SER A 97 -6.76 30.26 2.57
N VAL A 98 -8.04 30.40 2.94
CA VAL A 98 -8.89 29.27 3.35
C VAL A 98 -9.05 28.27 2.21
N SER A 99 -9.33 28.72 0.99
CA SER A 99 -9.50 27.86 -0.18
C SER A 99 -8.23 27.12 -0.53
N ILE A 100 -7.08 27.81 -0.53
CA ILE A 100 -5.77 27.19 -0.80
C ILE A 100 -5.41 26.14 0.26
N ASN A 101 -5.62 26.45 1.54
CA ASN A 101 -5.31 25.51 2.63
C ASN A 101 -6.22 24.27 2.57
N THR A 102 -7.48 24.44 2.23
CA THR A 102 -8.42 23.33 2.04
C THR A 102 -7.99 22.43 0.88
N MET A 103 -7.57 23.02 -0.25
CA MET A 103 -7.07 22.26 -1.39
C MET A 103 -5.76 21.54 -1.07
N LYS A 104 -4.80 22.21 -0.41
CA LYS A 104 -3.56 21.58 0.04
C LYS A 104 -3.83 20.36 0.93
N LYS A 105 -4.70 20.51 1.93
CA LYS A 105 -5.07 19.40 2.81
C LYS A 105 -5.65 18.21 2.02
N ALA A 106 -6.55 18.46 1.09
CA ALA A 106 -7.12 17.42 0.24
C ALA A 106 -6.06 16.73 -0.64
N LEU A 107 -5.13 17.49 -1.19
CA LEU A 107 -4.02 16.94 -1.99
C LEU A 107 -3.04 16.13 -1.12
N ASP A 108 -2.75 16.58 0.09
CA ASP A 108 -1.90 15.85 1.04
C ASP A 108 -2.56 14.54 1.48
N GLU A 109 -3.88 14.53 1.71
CA GLU A 109 -4.64 13.32 2.02
C GLU A 109 -4.58 12.31 0.86
N ILE A 110 -4.76 12.77 -0.39
CA ILE A 110 -4.62 11.93 -1.58
C ILE A 110 -3.19 11.41 -1.72
N ASN A 111 -2.20 12.28 -1.60
CA ASN A 111 -0.80 11.91 -1.69
C ASN A 111 -0.41 10.89 -0.63
N ASN A 112 -0.85 11.07 0.61
CA ASN A 112 -0.61 10.13 1.70
C ASN A 112 -1.31 8.78 1.47
N LYS A 113 -2.55 8.81 0.96
CA LYS A 113 -3.30 7.59 0.62
C LYS A 113 -2.66 6.79 -0.52
N HIS A 114 -2.05 7.47 -1.49
CA HIS A 114 -1.43 6.88 -2.67
C HIS A 114 0.10 6.92 -2.62
N ARG A 115 0.66 7.33 -1.48
CA ARG A 115 2.10 7.28 -1.27
C ARG A 115 2.51 5.82 -1.23
N PHE A 116 3.07 5.35 -2.35
CA PHE A 116 3.87 4.13 -2.32
C PHE A 116 5.09 4.46 -1.46
N GLU A 117 5.02 4.15 -0.18
CA GLU A 117 6.21 4.09 0.64
C GLU A 117 7.09 3.02 -0.02
N LYS A 118 8.09 3.45 -0.76
CA LYS A 118 9.22 2.60 -1.09
C LYS A 118 9.91 2.35 0.25
N LYS A 119 9.42 1.35 0.98
CA LYS A 119 10.08 0.93 2.22
C LYS A 119 11.49 0.55 1.83
N GLU A 120 12.45 1.34 2.20
CA GLU A 120 13.85 0.96 2.10
C GLU A 120 14.07 -0.15 3.13
N TYR A 121 14.11 -1.38 2.66
CA TYR A 121 14.42 -2.52 3.49
C TYR A 121 15.92 -2.69 3.60
N GLN A 122 16.41 -2.90 4.81
CA GLN A 122 17.73 -3.47 4.98
C GLN A 122 17.70 -4.93 4.52
N ILE A 123 18.47 -5.25 3.50
CA ILE A 123 18.54 -6.63 2.99
C ILE A 123 19.47 -7.44 3.89
N VAL A 124 18.95 -8.54 4.41
CA VAL A 124 19.68 -9.46 5.29
C VAL A 124 19.73 -10.83 4.64
N SER A 125 20.94 -11.32 4.36
CA SER A 125 21.18 -12.72 4.03
C SER A 125 21.16 -13.52 5.33
N PRO A 126 20.21 -14.46 5.53
CA PRO A 126 19.98 -15.12 6.80
C PRO A 126 21.04 -16.20 7.09
N ALA A 127 21.30 -16.40 8.37
CA ALA A 127 22.08 -17.55 8.80
C ALA A 127 21.30 -18.86 8.57
N PHE A 128 21.98 -19.90 8.11
CA PHE A 128 21.34 -21.19 7.90
C PHE A 128 22.25 -22.34 8.22
N LYS A 129 21.63 -23.47 8.60
CA LYS A 129 22.29 -24.73 8.78
C LYS A 129 21.81 -25.73 7.73
N TRP A 130 22.65 -26.71 7.41
CA TRP A 130 22.26 -27.76 6.50
C TRP A 130 22.77 -29.14 6.94
N ALA A 131 22.02 -30.15 6.56
CA ALA A 131 22.40 -31.58 6.68
C ALA A 131 21.81 -32.35 5.50
N GLN A 132 22.11 -33.64 5.40
CA GLN A 132 21.55 -34.49 4.35
C GLN A 132 21.34 -35.92 4.85
N SER A 133 20.38 -36.60 4.22
CA SER A 133 20.28 -38.04 4.09
C SER A 133 20.76 -38.48 2.69
N LEU A 134 20.60 -39.72 2.33
CA LEU A 134 20.83 -40.16 0.94
C LEU A 134 19.79 -39.55 -0.03
N ASP A 135 18.58 -39.33 0.45
CA ASP A 135 17.43 -38.88 -0.34
C ASP A 135 17.15 -37.36 -0.28
N ASP A 136 17.52 -36.73 0.84
CA ASP A 136 17.06 -35.35 1.12
C ASP A 136 18.22 -34.42 1.55
N ILE A 137 18.02 -33.13 1.33
CA ILE A 137 18.77 -32.03 1.93
C ILE A 137 17.87 -31.31 2.91
N PHE A 138 18.35 -31.09 4.13
CA PHE A 138 17.64 -30.34 5.17
C PHE A 138 18.28 -28.99 5.36
N LEU A 139 17.47 -27.92 5.28
CA LEU A 139 17.89 -26.56 5.55
C LEU A 139 17.11 -26.01 6.75
N GLU A 140 17.81 -25.35 7.67
CA GLU A 140 17.24 -24.57 8.76
C GLU A 140 17.68 -23.12 8.61
N ILE A 141 16.74 -22.24 8.28
CA ILE A 141 16.99 -20.82 8.03
C ILE A 141 16.55 -20.03 9.26
N LYS A 142 17.47 -19.28 9.87
CA LYS A 142 17.20 -18.36 10.97
C LYS A 142 16.99 -16.96 10.42
N PHE A 143 15.94 -16.28 10.82
CA PHE A 143 15.64 -14.92 10.37
C PHE A 143 16.57 -13.85 10.98
N ALA A 144 17.86 -14.12 10.94
CA ALA A 144 18.94 -13.25 11.40
C ALA A 144 20.19 -13.44 10.55
N HIS A 145 21.03 -12.43 10.45
CA HIS A 145 22.29 -12.52 9.70
C HIS A 145 23.28 -13.54 10.31
N ARG A 146 23.26 -13.71 11.63
CA ARG A 146 24.15 -14.65 12.35
C ARG A 146 23.34 -15.61 13.21
N HIS A 147 23.93 -16.80 13.47
CA HIS A 147 23.29 -17.83 14.30
C HIS A 147 23.05 -17.39 15.74
N ASP A 148 23.90 -16.54 16.27
CA ASP A 148 23.92 -16.06 17.65
C ASP A 148 23.39 -14.63 17.82
N SER A 149 22.96 -13.98 16.74
CA SER A 149 22.37 -12.63 16.80
C SER A 149 20.85 -12.69 16.97
N PRO A 150 20.23 -11.65 17.54
CA PRO A 150 18.79 -11.50 17.50
C PRO A 150 18.31 -11.41 16.06
N GLY A 151 17.11 -11.89 15.80
CA GLY A 151 16.46 -11.87 14.49
C GLY A 151 14.98 -11.60 14.59
N CYS A 152 14.33 -11.60 13.46
CA CYS A 152 12.88 -11.48 13.40
C CYS A 152 12.21 -12.73 14.00
N LEU A 153 11.17 -12.51 14.79
CA LEU A 153 10.39 -13.61 15.37
C LEU A 153 9.36 -14.13 14.39
N GLU A 154 8.79 -13.23 13.58
CA GLU A 154 7.80 -13.52 12.55
C GLU A 154 8.19 -12.85 11.24
N ILE A 155 7.87 -13.51 10.14
CA ILE A 155 8.03 -12.96 8.78
C ILE A 155 6.69 -12.91 8.09
N LYS A 156 6.46 -11.80 7.40
CA LYS A 156 5.29 -11.56 6.54
C LYS A 156 5.67 -11.70 5.07
N ASP A 157 4.66 -11.93 4.24
CA ASP A 157 4.80 -11.98 2.78
C ASP A 157 5.94 -12.92 2.33
N MET A 158 5.97 -14.12 2.94
CA MET A 158 6.96 -15.15 2.62
C MET A 158 6.72 -15.70 1.21
N ASN A 159 7.80 -15.80 0.47
CA ASN A 159 7.83 -16.47 -0.83
C ASN A 159 8.98 -17.46 -0.88
N VAL A 160 8.67 -18.71 -1.25
CA VAL A 160 9.66 -19.79 -1.44
C VAL A 160 9.59 -20.24 -2.88
N ASP A 161 10.68 -20.11 -3.61
CA ASP A 161 10.81 -20.57 -4.99
C ASP A 161 11.90 -21.64 -5.06
N ILE A 162 11.49 -22.88 -5.30
CA ILE A 162 12.39 -24.05 -5.44
C ILE A 162 12.41 -24.44 -6.91
N LYS A 163 13.60 -24.41 -7.50
CA LYS A 163 13.84 -24.86 -8.86
C LYS A 163 14.69 -26.12 -8.85
N ASN A 164 14.90 -26.69 -10.03
CA ASN A 164 15.64 -27.91 -10.19
C ASN A 164 17.08 -27.87 -9.64
N ASP A 165 17.69 -26.67 -9.61
CA ASP A 165 19.10 -26.47 -9.21
C ASP A 165 19.29 -25.29 -8.24
N SER A 166 18.22 -24.72 -7.74
CA SER A 166 18.30 -23.54 -6.85
C SER A 166 17.12 -23.41 -5.90
N VAL A 167 17.34 -22.72 -4.79
CA VAL A 167 16.33 -22.41 -3.78
C VAL A 167 16.42 -20.94 -3.45
N LYS A 168 15.29 -20.25 -3.49
CA LYS A 168 15.14 -18.87 -3.05
C LYS A 168 14.08 -18.78 -1.96
N PHE A 169 14.35 -17.99 -0.93
CA PHE A 169 13.40 -17.63 0.11
C PHE A 169 13.47 -16.12 0.33
N GLU A 170 12.33 -15.49 0.32
CA GLU A 170 12.17 -14.07 0.61
C GLU A 170 11.09 -13.87 1.67
N GLY A 171 11.24 -12.85 2.48
CA GLY A 171 10.22 -12.45 3.44
C GLY A 171 10.56 -11.13 4.11
N TYR A 172 9.58 -10.54 4.78
CA TYR A 172 9.70 -9.19 5.33
C TYR A 172 9.35 -9.19 6.81
N CYS A 173 10.09 -8.40 7.58
CA CYS A 173 9.85 -8.20 9.00
C CYS A 173 10.29 -6.81 9.46
N VAL A 174 10.06 -6.53 10.74
CA VAL A 174 10.60 -5.35 11.41
C VAL A 174 11.38 -5.83 12.63
N LEU A 175 12.63 -5.44 12.74
CA LEU A 175 13.48 -5.72 13.90
C LEU A 175 13.79 -4.39 14.60
N GLY A 176 13.22 -4.18 15.80
CA GLY A 176 13.13 -2.86 16.38
C GLY A 176 12.23 -1.97 15.48
N ASP A 177 12.77 -0.86 15.01
CA ASP A 177 12.08 0.06 14.07
C ASP A 177 12.59 -0.05 12.63
N VAL A 178 13.48 -1.03 12.36
CA VAL A 178 14.11 -1.19 11.04
C VAL A 178 13.35 -2.21 10.20
N PRO A 179 12.83 -1.82 9.03
CA PRO A 179 12.23 -2.75 8.08
C PRO A 179 13.31 -3.59 7.42
N ILE A 180 13.15 -4.92 7.49
CA ILE A 180 14.11 -5.90 7.00
C ILE A 180 13.47 -6.75 5.90
N LYS A 181 14.22 -6.96 4.82
CA LYS A 181 13.97 -8.00 3.84
C LYS A 181 14.97 -9.14 4.08
N ILE A 182 14.47 -10.31 4.44
CA ILE A 182 15.26 -11.54 4.43
C ILE A 182 15.35 -12.02 2.98
N ASP A 183 16.57 -12.19 2.48
CA ASP A 183 16.83 -12.63 1.10
C ASP A 183 17.86 -13.77 1.15
N PHE A 184 17.35 -14.99 0.93
CA PHE A 184 18.14 -16.22 0.90
C PHE A 184 18.10 -16.80 -0.50
N LYS A 185 19.27 -17.09 -1.04
CA LYS A 185 19.41 -17.81 -2.31
C LYS A 185 20.61 -18.74 -2.26
N ILE A 186 20.41 -19.97 -2.70
CA ILE A 186 21.50 -20.93 -2.94
C ILE A 186 21.30 -21.64 -4.29
N ASP A 187 22.40 -21.92 -4.96
CA ASP A 187 22.44 -22.81 -6.10
C ASP A 187 23.00 -24.16 -5.63
N THR A 188 22.25 -25.24 -5.86
CA THR A 188 22.52 -26.56 -5.30
C THR A 188 23.57 -27.32 -6.11
N PHE A 189 24.32 -28.22 -5.40
CA PHE A 189 25.37 -29.01 -6.02
C PHE A 189 24.89 -29.94 -7.16
N LYS A 190 23.69 -30.52 -7.01
CA LYS A 190 23.02 -31.36 -8.00
C LYS A 190 21.53 -30.99 -8.09
N ASN A 191 20.84 -31.60 -9.05
CA ASN A 191 19.45 -31.39 -9.30
C ASN A 191 18.53 -31.89 -8.18
N LEU A 192 17.41 -31.24 -8.01
CA LEU A 192 16.34 -31.50 -7.06
C LEU A 192 15.11 -32.08 -7.77
N ASN A 193 14.35 -32.89 -7.07
CA ASN A 193 12.98 -33.23 -7.45
C ASN A 193 12.02 -32.24 -6.79
N VAL A 194 11.68 -31.17 -7.51
CA VAL A 194 10.90 -30.03 -7.00
C VAL A 194 9.53 -30.46 -6.46
N SER A 195 8.89 -31.44 -7.08
CA SER A 195 7.53 -31.88 -6.72
C SER A 195 7.44 -32.53 -5.34
N GLU A 196 8.55 -33.04 -4.81
CA GLU A 196 8.62 -33.69 -3.52
C GLU A 196 9.30 -32.83 -2.44
N CYS A 197 9.70 -31.61 -2.77
CA CYS A 197 10.24 -30.68 -1.79
C CYS A 197 9.15 -30.14 -0.86
N THR A 198 9.48 -29.99 0.42
CA THR A 198 8.56 -29.44 1.42
C THR A 198 9.20 -28.30 2.21
N HIS A 199 8.41 -27.39 2.72
CA HIS A 199 8.90 -26.29 3.53
C HIS A 199 7.84 -25.78 4.50
N GLY A 200 8.28 -25.15 5.60
CA GLY A 200 7.36 -24.58 6.59
C GLY A 200 8.06 -23.92 7.76
N ALA A 201 7.31 -23.16 8.55
CA ALA A 201 7.78 -22.63 9.81
C ALA A 201 7.97 -23.79 10.80
N SER A 202 9.13 -23.84 11.47
CA SER A 202 9.47 -24.88 12.44
C SER A 202 9.34 -24.38 13.88
N SER A 203 9.84 -23.19 14.14
CA SER A 203 9.73 -22.52 15.44
C SER A 203 9.78 -21.01 15.24
N VAL A 204 9.63 -20.25 16.33
CA VAL A 204 9.73 -18.78 16.29
C VAL A 204 11.09 -18.37 15.71
N GLY A 205 11.06 -17.59 14.64
CA GLY A 205 12.27 -17.07 13.97
C GLY A 205 13.03 -18.08 13.12
N ILE A 206 12.46 -19.29 12.88
CA ILE A 206 13.11 -20.38 12.13
C ILE A 206 12.16 -20.95 11.07
N TYR A 207 12.71 -21.12 9.87
CA TYR A 207 12.04 -21.77 8.75
C TYR A 207 12.84 -22.99 8.27
N GLN A 208 12.16 -24.07 7.99
CA GLN A 208 12.78 -25.29 7.49
C GLN A 208 12.36 -25.60 6.06
N ILE A 209 13.32 -26.08 5.28
CA ILE A 209 13.09 -26.55 3.91
C ILE A 209 13.72 -27.92 3.79
N THR A 210 12.94 -28.89 3.34
CA THR A 210 13.41 -30.24 2.97
C THR A 210 13.39 -30.33 1.45
N LEU A 211 14.57 -30.48 0.85
CA LEU A 211 14.76 -30.59 -0.58
C LEU A 211 14.97 -32.06 -0.96
N LYS A 212 14.10 -32.55 -1.79
CA LYS A 212 14.26 -33.90 -2.35
C LYS A 212 15.34 -33.92 -3.42
N LYS A 213 16.33 -34.79 -3.30
CA LYS A 213 17.35 -34.95 -4.32
C LYS A 213 16.78 -35.59 -5.58
N GLY A 214 17.23 -35.16 -6.75
CA GLY A 214 16.83 -35.77 -8.03
C GLY A 214 17.34 -37.21 -8.17
N GLU A 215 18.46 -37.52 -7.53
CA GLU A 215 19.05 -38.84 -7.47
C GLU A 215 19.52 -39.15 -6.04
N LYS A 216 19.22 -40.37 -5.56
CA LYS A 216 19.71 -40.86 -4.28
C LYS A 216 21.24 -40.97 -4.27
N SER A 217 21.90 -40.06 -3.55
CA SER A 217 23.35 -39.99 -3.52
C SER A 217 23.86 -39.15 -2.35
N PHE A 218 25.09 -39.45 -1.90
CA PHE A 218 25.81 -38.56 -0.99
C PHE A 218 26.30 -37.30 -1.77
N TRP A 219 26.01 -36.11 -1.26
CA TRP A 219 26.54 -34.88 -1.78
C TRP A 219 27.78 -34.43 -1.01
N LYS A 220 28.90 -34.24 -1.70
CA LYS A 220 30.14 -33.77 -1.08
C LYS A 220 30.01 -32.37 -0.47
N LYS A 221 29.11 -31.58 -0.99
CA LYS A 221 28.83 -30.19 -0.58
C LYS A 221 27.38 -29.81 -0.94
N LEU A 222 26.89 -28.78 -0.33
CA LEU A 222 25.53 -28.27 -0.62
C LEU A 222 25.49 -27.43 -1.91
N LEU A 223 26.48 -26.56 -2.07
CA LEU A 223 26.49 -25.52 -3.09
C LEU A 223 27.21 -25.99 -4.37
N LYS A 224 26.85 -25.39 -5.48
CA LYS A 224 27.47 -25.57 -6.79
C LYS A 224 28.98 -25.26 -6.73
N ASP A 225 29.79 -25.82 -7.65
CA ASP A 225 31.24 -25.78 -7.59
C ASP A 225 31.88 -24.42 -7.48
N ASP A 226 31.40 -23.46 -8.22
CA ASP A 226 31.97 -22.10 -8.28
C ASP A 226 31.33 -21.12 -7.27
N THR A 227 30.48 -21.61 -6.38
CA THR A 227 29.79 -20.77 -5.39
C THR A 227 30.65 -20.62 -4.13
N PRO A 228 31.02 -19.40 -3.71
CA PRO A 228 31.75 -19.20 -2.46
C PRO A 228 30.89 -19.63 -1.28
N ILE A 229 31.56 -20.30 -0.30
CA ILE A 229 30.86 -20.75 0.92
C ILE A 229 30.44 -19.53 1.74
N PRO A 230 29.15 -19.34 2.01
CA PRO A 230 28.67 -18.23 2.82
C PRO A 230 29.17 -18.36 4.27
N THR A 231 29.62 -17.24 4.86
CA THR A 231 30.12 -17.23 6.26
C THR A 231 29.01 -17.48 7.30
N ASN A 232 27.76 -17.34 6.90
CA ASN A 232 26.57 -17.60 7.70
C ASN A 232 25.98 -19.00 7.50
N MET A 233 26.67 -19.89 6.78
CA MET A 233 26.33 -21.32 6.63
C MET A 233 27.02 -22.14 7.68
N ARG A 234 26.30 -23.09 8.31
CA ARG A 234 26.85 -24.08 9.26
C ARG A 234 26.29 -25.46 8.97
N VAL A 235 26.99 -26.49 9.50
CA VAL A 235 26.45 -27.84 9.53
C VAL A 235 25.37 -27.95 10.59
N TRP A 236 24.27 -28.59 10.27
CA TRP A 236 23.21 -28.94 11.22
C TRP A 236 23.57 -30.28 11.90
N PHE A 237 24.29 -30.22 13.02
CA PHE A 237 24.85 -31.38 13.65
C PHE A 237 23.81 -32.41 14.10
N GLU A 238 22.74 -31.96 14.74
CA GLU A 238 21.69 -32.84 15.27
C GLU A 238 21.01 -33.62 14.13
N MET A 239 20.76 -32.96 13.00
CA MET A 239 20.18 -33.61 11.83
C MET A 239 21.21 -34.50 11.11
N LYS A 240 22.47 -34.11 11.09
CA LYS A 240 23.55 -34.93 10.53
C LYS A 240 23.72 -36.23 11.31
N GLU A 241 23.73 -36.19 12.64
CA GLU A 241 23.83 -37.39 13.50
C GLU A 241 22.65 -38.34 13.27
N LYS A 242 21.43 -37.82 13.12
CA LYS A 242 20.25 -38.63 12.85
C LYS A 242 20.38 -39.52 11.60
N TYR A 243 21.02 -39.01 10.55
CA TYR A 243 21.16 -39.71 9.28
C TYR A 243 22.57 -40.27 9.04
N GLN A 244 23.45 -40.27 10.05
CA GLN A 244 24.85 -40.65 9.92
C GLN A 244 25.03 -42.13 9.49
N GLU A 245 24.16 -43.03 9.96
CA GLU A 245 24.24 -44.46 9.62
C GLU A 245 23.86 -44.71 8.14
N GLU A 246 22.99 -43.93 7.56
CA GLU A 246 22.63 -44.03 6.13
C GLU A 246 23.73 -43.56 5.18
N LEU A 247 24.68 -42.77 5.70
CA LEU A 247 25.72 -42.11 4.90
C LEU A 247 27.08 -42.85 4.98
N LYS A 248 27.14 -43.95 5.73
CA LYS A 248 28.30 -44.84 5.81
C LYS A 248 28.27 -45.85 4.66
#